data_1bdfacb668f1f8fee6de9a6b9782aa9f
#
_entry.id   1bdfacb668f1f8fee6de9a6b9782aa9f
#
_cell.length_a   1.000
_cell.length_b   1.000
_cell.length_c   1.000
_cell.angle_alpha   90.00
_cell.angle_beta   90.00
_cell.angle_gamma   90.00
#
_symmetry.space_group_name_H-M   'P 1'
#
loop_
_entity.id
_entity.type
_entity.pdbx_description
1 polymer ?
#
loop_
_entity_poly.entity_id
_entity_poly.type
_entity_poly.pdbx_seq_one_letter_code
_entity_poly.pdbx_strand_id
1 'polypeptide(L)'
;MEGFLFQATIYLAAAVIAVPIASRLGLGSVLGYLAAGILVGPVLGLVGSETKDLQHFAEFGVVVMLFLIGLELEPRALWDMRHRLLGLGGLQVVQSTAALMGIAMAYGQPWNVSLAVGLTLALSSTAIVLQTLSEKNLMQTGGGRSVFSVLLTQDIAVIPILAFLPLLAITTVAGVMPDGSISVDGEKVDAAHKTTEGHSSPAAVEAAFDFIHNLPGWGVTLVTIGAIASIIIVGVFFTRPVFRYIHSANLREMYTALALLIVVGISFLMMLVGLSPALGAFLAGVVLASSEFRHELETDLEPFKGLLLGLFFITVGAGINFTLLFADTVIIVGMAILVIAVKGLILFALARIFRLRGRDQWLFALGLAQAGEFGFVLVSFSVTTGVMPDNVAETLLLVIALSMLITPLLFILYDLISKRMEEAGGPIVPDDID
;
A
#
# COMPACT_ATOMS: atom_id res chain seq x y z
N MET A 1 12.21 28.06 -0.10
CA MET A 1 10.76 28.34 -0.27
C MET A 1 10.36 28.44 -1.74
N GLU A 2 11.14 29.15 -2.58
CA GLU A 2 10.81 29.27 -4.02
C GLU A 2 10.79 27.93 -4.75
N GLY A 3 11.75 27.05 -4.53
CA GLY A 3 11.79 25.72 -5.14
C GLY A 3 10.60 24.84 -4.75
N PHE A 4 10.21 24.85 -3.48
CA PHE A 4 9.06 24.09 -2.99
C PHE A 4 7.74 24.55 -3.61
N LEU A 5 7.49 25.87 -3.68
CA LEU A 5 6.28 26.41 -4.32
C LEU A 5 6.24 26.10 -5.82
N PHE A 6 7.37 26.16 -6.50
CA PHE A 6 7.49 25.81 -7.89
C PHE A 6 7.13 24.34 -8.14
N GLN A 7 7.73 23.42 -7.37
CA GLN A 7 7.47 21.99 -7.47
C GLN A 7 6.01 21.65 -7.13
N ALA A 8 5.46 22.19 -6.04
CA ALA A 8 4.08 22.00 -5.66
C ALA A 8 3.12 22.48 -6.76
N THR A 9 3.43 23.62 -7.40
CA THR A 9 2.62 24.12 -8.52
C THR A 9 2.65 23.17 -9.71
N ILE A 10 3.83 22.63 -10.07
CA ILE A 10 3.97 21.67 -11.17
C ILE A 10 3.19 20.39 -10.88
N TYR A 11 3.34 19.81 -9.68
CA TYR A 11 2.63 18.59 -9.31
C TYR A 11 1.12 18.77 -9.28
N LEU A 12 0.62 19.86 -8.71
CA LEU A 12 -0.80 20.17 -8.70
C LEU A 12 -1.35 20.41 -10.12
N ALA A 13 -0.62 21.15 -10.96
CA ALA A 13 -1.02 21.37 -12.35
C ALA A 13 -1.08 20.05 -13.14
N ALA A 14 -0.05 19.22 -13.01
CA ALA A 14 -0.01 17.90 -13.66
C ALA A 14 -1.16 17.00 -13.18
N ALA A 15 -1.45 16.98 -11.88
CA ALA A 15 -2.56 16.22 -11.30
C ALA A 15 -3.91 16.68 -11.87
N VAL A 16 -4.17 18.00 -11.82
CA VAL A 16 -5.45 18.59 -12.30
C VAL A 16 -5.69 18.32 -13.79
N ILE A 17 -4.63 18.18 -14.58
CA ILE A 17 -4.75 17.88 -16.02
C ILE A 17 -4.85 16.35 -16.24
N ALA A 18 -3.93 15.57 -15.72
CA ALA A 18 -3.80 14.16 -16.04
C ALA A 18 -4.90 13.28 -15.41
N VAL A 19 -5.28 13.56 -14.16
CA VAL A 19 -6.27 12.72 -13.45
C VAL A 19 -7.65 12.74 -14.10
N PRO A 20 -8.24 13.89 -14.46
CA PRO A 20 -9.52 13.90 -15.18
C PRO A 20 -9.46 13.23 -16.55
N ILE A 21 -8.32 13.33 -17.26
CA ILE A 21 -8.13 12.66 -18.55
C ILE A 21 -8.09 11.13 -18.33
N ALA A 22 -7.29 10.66 -17.38
CA ALA A 22 -7.19 9.24 -17.07
C ALA A 22 -8.54 8.66 -16.62
N SER A 23 -9.28 9.39 -15.78
CA SER A 23 -10.61 8.97 -15.33
C SER A 23 -11.59 8.86 -16.49
N ARG A 24 -11.59 9.82 -17.45
CA ARG A 24 -12.42 9.75 -18.67
C ARG A 24 -12.06 8.60 -19.59
N LEU A 25 -10.80 8.15 -19.55
CA LEU A 25 -10.32 6.99 -20.32
C LEU A 25 -10.58 5.66 -19.61
N GLY A 26 -11.23 5.67 -18.42
CA GLY A 26 -11.48 4.46 -17.62
C GLY A 26 -10.24 3.88 -16.94
N LEU A 27 -9.14 4.66 -16.84
CA LEU A 27 -7.89 4.24 -16.21
C LEU A 27 -7.86 4.45 -14.70
N GLY A 28 -8.80 5.23 -14.15
CA GLY A 28 -8.85 5.58 -12.74
C GLY A 28 -7.88 6.69 -12.34
N SER A 29 -8.11 7.24 -11.14
CA SER A 29 -7.33 8.37 -10.62
C SER A 29 -5.88 8.00 -10.32
N VAL A 30 -5.62 6.79 -9.81
CA VAL A 30 -4.28 6.31 -9.44
C VAL A 30 -3.34 6.31 -10.64
N LEU A 31 -3.78 5.75 -11.78
CA LEU A 31 -2.99 5.78 -13.01
C LEU A 31 -2.85 7.21 -13.56
N GLY A 32 -3.84 8.07 -13.34
CA GLY A 32 -3.75 9.48 -13.67
C GLY A 32 -2.64 10.21 -12.91
N TYR A 33 -2.54 10.00 -11.61
CA TYR A 33 -1.46 10.54 -10.78
C TYR A 33 -0.09 9.99 -11.17
N LEU A 34 0.00 8.68 -11.39
CA LEU A 34 1.24 8.04 -11.84
C LEU A 34 1.72 8.60 -13.19
N ALA A 35 0.80 8.74 -14.16
CA ALA A 35 1.08 9.33 -15.45
C ALA A 35 1.50 10.81 -15.34
N ALA A 36 0.87 11.58 -14.45
CA ALA A 36 1.29 12.95 -14.14
C ALA A 36 2.73 13.00 -13.65
N GLY A 37 3.10 12.10 -12.74
CA GLY A 37 4.46 11.98 -12.22
C GLY A 37 5.47 11.61 -13.30
N ILE A 38 5.16 10.63 -14.14
CA ILE A 38 5.98 10.23 -15.29
C ILE A 38 6.20 11.42 -16.25
N LEU A 39 5.15 12.17 -16.52
CA LEU A 39 5.23 13.31 -17.43
C LEU A 39 6.16 14.39 -16.87
N VAL A 40 6.00 14.74 -15.60
CA VAL A 40 6.74 15.84 -14.94
C VAL A 40 8.18 15.47 -14.63
N GLY A 41 8.43 14.23 -14.21
CA GLY A 41 9.75 13.71 -13.88
C GLY A 41 10.54 13.30 -15.14
N PRO A 42 10.49 12.02 -15.52
CA PRO A 42 11.38 11.48 -16.58
C PRO A 42 11.15 12.05 -17.97
N VAL A 43 9.92 12.48 -18.33
CA VAL A 43 9.61 12.96 -19.69
C VAL A 43 9.99 14.42 -19.88
N LEU A 44 9.58 15.30 -18.97
CA LEU A 44 9.81 16.75 -19.07
C LEU A 44 11.05 17.23 -18.31
N GLY A 45 11.57 16.42 -17.36
CA GLY A 45 12.72 16.78 -16.54
C GLY A 45 12.50 18.03 -15.67
N LEU A 46 11.24 18.36 -15.34
CA LEU A 46 10.89 19.57 -14.58
C LEU A 46 11.16 19.42 -13.09
N VAL A 47 11.34 18.20 -12.62
CA VAL A 47 11.58 17.85 -11.21
C VAL A 47 12.81 16.94 -11.16
N GLY A 48 13.80 17.37 -10.38
CA GLY A 48 15.07 16.67 -10.21
C GLY A 48 15.17 15.89 -8.89
N SER A 49 16.41 15.63 -8.45
CA SER A 49 16.74 14.87 -7.22
C SER A 49 16.30 15.52 -5.89
N GLU A 50 15.75 16.72 -5.92
CA GLU A 50 15.19 17.43 -4.74
C GLU A 50 13.79 16.89 -4.35
N THR A 51 13.36 15.78 -4.96
CA THR A 51 12.08 15.13 -4.67
C THR A 51 11.99 14.51 -3.26
N LYS A 52 13.08 14.40 -2.52
CA LYS A 52 13.11 13.78 -1.19
C LYS A 52 12.21 14.47 -0.18
N ASP A 53 12.17 15.80 -0.15
CA ASP A 53 11.31 16.54 0.79
C ASP A 53 9.81 16.31 0.48
N LEU A 54 9.45 16.28 -0.81
CA LEU A 54 8.10 15.96 -1.25
C LEU A 54 7.74 14.49 -1.03
N GLN A 55 8.72 13.59 -1.09
CA GLN A 55 8.53 12.18 -0.80
C GLN A 55 8.14 11.96 0.66
N HIS A 56 8.73 12.68 1.62
CA HIS A 56 8.32 12.62 3.02
C HIS A 56 6.87 13.09 3.24
N PHE A 57 6.44 14.15 2.51
CA PHE A 57 5.03 14.54 2.53
C PHE A 57 4.12 13.48 1.88
N ALA A 58 4.58 12.83 0.84
CA ALA A 58 3.84 11.76 0.18
C ALA A 58 3.71 10.51 1.10
N GLU A 59 4.77 10.17 1.83
CA GLU A 59 4.75 9.11 2.84
C GLU A 59 3.75 9.40 3.96
N PHE A 60 3.62 10.67 4.37
CA PHE A 60 2.57 11.07 5.30
C PHE A 60 1.16 10.81 4.75
N GLY A 61 0.97 10.94 3.43
CA GLY A 61 -0.28 10.57 2.76
C GLY A 61 -0.63 9.09 2.92
N VAL A 62 0.38 8.23 2.85
CA VAL A 62 0.22 6.78 3.11
C VAL A 62 -0.17 6.53 4.58
N VAL A 63 0.41 7.25 5.51
CA VAL A 63 0.08 7.17 6.94
C VAL A 63 -1.39 7.54 7.18
N VAL A 64 -1.87 8.66 6.62
CA VAL A 64 -3.28 9.09 6.71
C VAL A 64 -4.22 8.07 6.04
N MET A 65 -3.83 7.53 4.89
CA MET A 65 -4.60 6.48 4.21
C MET A 65 -4.76 5.24 5.08
N LEU A 66 -3.68 4.76 5.69
CA LEU A 66 -3.72 3.58 6.56
C LEU A 66 -4.56 3.82 7.83
N PHE A 67 -4.55 5.04 8.37
CA PHE A 67 -5.46 5.42 9.44
C PHE A 67 -6.93 5.31 9.00
N LEU A 68 -7.28 5.83 7.82
CA LEU A 68 -8.64 5.76 7.30
C LEU A 68 -9.08 4.33 7.00
N ILE A 69 -8.18 3.50 6.44
CA ILE A 69 -8.45 2.07 6.27
C ILE A 69 -8.71 1.41 7.63
N GLY A 70 -7.89 1.73 8.65
CA GLY A 70 -8.14 1.26 10.01
C GLY A 70 -9.49 1.71 10.56
N LEU A 71 -9.89 2.94 10.27
CA LEU A 71 -11.16 3.52 10.72
C LEU A 71 -12.38 2.89 10.03
N GLU A 72 -12.27 2.52 8.76
CA GLU A 72 -13.29 1.81 7.99
C GLU A 72 -13.52 0.37 8.49
N LEU A 73 -12.52 -0.22 9.16
CA LEU A 73 -12.58 -1.60 9.63
C LEU A 73 -13.44 -1.73 10.89
N GLU A 74 -14.68 -2.12 10.74
CA GLU A 74 -15.54 -2.49 11.86
C GLU A 74 -15.22 -3.93 12.31
N PRO A 75 -14.59 -4.14 13.50
CA PRO A 75 -14.12 -5.46 13.91
C PRO A 75 -15.24 -6.51 14.01
N ARG A 76 -16.46 -6.07 14.33
CA ARG A 76 -17.64 -6.96 14.41
C ARG A 76 -18.08 -7.45 13.04
N ALA A 77 -18.19 -6.55 12.06
CA ALA A 77 -18.54 -6.90 10.70
C ALA A 77 -17.51 -7.84 10.05
N LEU A 78 -16.21 -7.60 10.31
CA LEU A 78 -15.13 -8.48 9.87
C LEU A 78 -15.24 -9.88 10.46
N TRP A 79 -15.56 -9.98 11.76
CA TRP A 79 -15.73 -11.27 12.42
C TRP A 79 -16.91 -12.05 11.86
N ASP A 80 -18.00 -11.40 11.53
CA ASP A 80 -19.17 -12.04 10.93
C ASP A 80 -18.90 -12.54 9.51
N MET A 81 -18.04 -11.83 8.76
CA MET A 81 -17.65 -12.19 7.39
C MET A 81 -16.41 -13.12 7.33
N ARG A 82 -15.81 -13.51 8.46
CA ARG A 82 -14.54 -14.26 8.53
C ARG A 82 -14.43 -15.48 7.62
N HIS A 83 -15.50 -16.23 7.45
CA HIS A 83 -15.50 -17.42 6.59
C HIS A 83 -15.36 -17.10 5.10
N ARG A 84 -15.95 -15.98 4.66
CA ARG A 84 -15.81 -15.50 3.28
C ARG A 84 -14.46 -14.84 3.05
N LEU A 85 -14.01 -14.03 4.00
CA LEU A 85 -12.72 -13.33 3.93
C LEU A 85 -11.55 -14.32 3.95
N LEU A 86 -11.52 -15.26 4.91
CA LEU A 86 -10.44 -16.24 5.04
C LEU A 86 -10.50 -17.33 3.96
N GLY A 87 -11.69 -17.67 3.45
CA GLY A 87 -11.85 -18.68 2.41
C GLY A 87 -11.23 -18.26 1.08
N LEU A 88 -12.01 -17.55 0.26
CA LEU A 88 -11.61 -17.20 -1.11
C LEU A 88 -10.45 -16.18 -1.12
N GLY A 89 -10.57 -15.11 -0.34
CA GLY A 89 -9.56 -14.03 -0.30
C GLY A 89 -8.27 -14.48 0.35
N GLY A 90 -8.32 -15.13 1.51
CA GLY A 90 -7.13 -15.60 2.21
C GLY A 90 -6.36 -16.66 1.40
N LEU A 91 -7.06 -17.61 0.76
CA LEU A 91 -6.44 -18.59 -0.14
C LEU A 91 -5.78 -17.91 -1.35
N GLN A 92 -6.41 -16.89 -1.91
CA GLN A 92 -5.84 -16.15 -3.03
C GLN A 92 -4.53 -15.46 -2.62
N VAL A 93 -4.52 -14.73 -1.49
CA VAL A 93 -3.30 -14.06 -0.99
C VAL A 93 -2.19 -15.07 -0.75
N VAL A 94 -2.47 -16.15 -0.02
CA VAL A 94 -1.46 -17.18 0.31
C VAL A 94 -0.91 -17.86 -0.94
N GLN A 95 -1.78 -18.30 -1.86
CA GLN A 95 -1.34 -18.99 -3.06
C GLN A 95 -0.58 -18.08 -4.02
N SER A 96 -1.04 -16.84 -4.19
CA SER A 96 -0.33 -15.86 -5.03
C SER A 96 1.01 -15.50 -4.43
N THR A 97 1.08 -15.28 -3.11
CA THR A 97 2.34 -15.05 -2.40
C THR A 97 3.31 -16.22 -2.58
N ALA A 98 2.86 -17.44 -2.35
CA ALA A 98 3.71 -18.64 -2.46
C ALA A 98 4.24 -18.84 -3.90
N ALA A 99 3.40 -18.66 -4.91
CA ALA A 99 3.78 -18.81 -6.30
C ALA A 99 4.80 -17.73 -6.74
N LEU A 100 4.52 -16.45 -6.42
CA LEU A 100 5.38 -15.33 -6.78
C LEU A 100 6.68 -15.33 -5.98
N MET A 101 6.64 -15.74 -4.70
CA MET A 101 7.84 -16.02 -3.90
C MET A 101 8.69 -17.10 -4.56
N GLY A 102 8.09 -18.22 -4.98
CA GLY A 102 8.81 -19.30 -5.66
C GLY A 102 9.49 -18.85 -6.97
N ILE A 103 8.83 -17.99 -7.73
CA ILE A 103 9.39 -17.38 -8.94
C ILE A 103 10.56 -16.47 -8.57
N ALA A 104 10.42 -15.58 -7.58
CA ALA A 104 11.50 -14.70 -7.15
C ALA A 104 12.73 -15.49 -6.66
N MET A 105 12.52 -16.59 -5.93
CA MET A 105 13.60 -17.51 -5.53
C MET A 105 14.26 -18.17 -6.73
N ALA A 106 13.50 -18.55 -7.76
CA ALA A 106 14.06 -19.11 -9.00
C ALA A 106 14.90 -18.09 -9.78
N TYR A 107 14.63 -16.79 -9.62
CA TYR A 107 15.47 -15.70 -10.11
C TYR A 107 16.68 -15.39 -9.20
N GLY A 108 16.93 -16.21 -8.18
CA GLY A 108 18.11 -16.09 -7.31
C GLY A 108 17.94 -15.13 -6.13
N GLN A 109 16.73 -14.62 -5.87
CA GLN A 109 16.51 -13.76 -4.71
C GLN A 109 16.47 -14.60 -3.41
N PRO A 110 17.01 -14.08 -2.29
CA PRO A 110 16.94 -14.75 -1.00
C PRO A 110 15.49 -14.88 -0.52
N TRP A 111 15.20 -15.84 0.35
CA TRP A 111 13.84 -16.19 0.75
C TRP A 111 13.05 -15.04 1.37
N ASN A 112 13.69 -14.17 2.15
CA ASN A 112 13.07 -13.02 2.79
C ASN A 112 12.65 -11.94 1.79
N VAL A 113 13.53 -11.57 0.84
CA VAL A 113 13.23 -10.68 -0.27
C VAL A 113 12.14 -11.30 -1.14
N SER A 114 12.24 -12.59 -1.46
CA SER A 114 11.25 -13.30 -2.27
C SER A 114 9.87 -13.34 -1.61
N LEU A 115 9.82 -13.49 -0.28
CA LEU A 115 8.57 -13.43 0.46
C LEU A 115 7.96 -12.01 0.40
N ALA A 116 8.79 -10.97 0.58
CA ALA A 116 8.34 -9.59 0.44
C ALA A 116 7.80 -9.29 -0.96
N VAL A 117 8.49 -9.75 -2.01
CA VAL A 117 8.03 -9.68 -3.42
C VAL A 117 6.69 -10.39 -3.60
N GLY A 118 6.56 -11.61 -3.08
CA GLY A 118 5.33 -12.39 -3.17
C GLY A 118 4.15 -11.72 -2.47
N LEU A 119 4.34 -11.22 -1.25
CA LEU A 119 3.32 -10.50 -0.48
C LEU A 119 2.88 -9.22 -1.22
N THR A 120 3.84 -8.47 -1.73
CA THR A 120 3.59 -7.22 -2.45
C THR A 120 2.78 -7.43 -3.73
N LEU A 121 3.18 -8.39 -4.55
CA LEU A 121 2.54 -8.66 -5.84
C LEU A 121 1.25 -9.49 -5.73
N ALA A 122 0.98 -10.13 -4.58
CA ALA A 122 -0.27 -10.87 -4.35
C ALA A 122 -1.49 -9.96 -4.31
N LEU A 123 -1.32 -8.70 -3.92
CA LEU A 123 -2.39 -7.70 -3.83
C LEU A 123 -2.80 -7.20 -5.22
N SER A 124 -4.06 -6.83 -5.37
CA SER A 124 -4.63 -6.31 -6.63
C SER A 124 -5.14 -4.88 -6.44
N SER A 125 -5.30 -4.13 -7.52
CA SER A 125 -5.77 -2.74 -7.43
C SER A 125 -7.26 -2.67 -7.13
N THR A 126 -7.57 -2.18 -5.92
CA THR A 126 -8.95 -1.96 -5.48
C THR A 126 -9.59 -0.82 -6.27
N ALA A 127 -8.88 0.29 -6.44
CA ALA A 127 -9.42 1.47 -7.10
C ALA A 127 -9.82 1.22 -8.56
N ILE A 128 -8.92 0.64 -9.37
CA ILE A 128 -9.18 0.38 -10.80
C ILE A 128 -10.30 -0.65 -10.98
N VAL A 129 -10.26 -1.71 -10.19
CA VAL A 129 -11.22 -2.81 -10.32
C VAL A 129 -12.61 -2.38 -9.91
N LEU A 130 -12.78 -1.74 -8.74
CA LEU A 130 -14.11 -1.29 -8.28
C LEU A 130 -14.70 -0.22 -9.20
N GLN A 131 -13.88 0.72 -9.69
CA GLN A 131 -14.32 1.69 -10.66
C GLN A 131 -14.84 1.00 -11.93
N THR A 132 -14.07 0.07 -12.50
CA THR A 132 -14.46 -0.65 -13.72
C THR A 132 -15.71 -1.51 -13.52
N LEU A 133 -15.83 -2.20 -12.37
CA LEU A 133 -17.04 -2.97 -12.03
C LEU A 133 -18.27 -2.07 -11.90
N SER A 134 -18.11 -0.89 -11.31
CA SER A 134 -19.19 0.09 -11.20
C SER A 134 -19.64 0.65 -12.55
N GLU A 135 -18.68 1.07 -13.38
CA GLU A 135 -18.94 1.59 -14.74
C GLU A 135 -19.64 0.57 -15.63
N LYS A 136 -19.27 -0.71 -15.50
CA LYS A 136 -19.87 -1.83 -16.27
C LYS A 136 -21.13 -2.42 -15.62
N ASN A 137 -21.59 -1.91 -14.46
CA ASN A 137 -22.71 -2.45 -13.68
C ASN A 137 -22.55 -3.93 -13.30
N LEU A 138 -21.29 -4.38 -13.06
CA LEU A 138 -20.97 -5.76 -12.70
C LEU A 138 -20.89 -6.02 -11.19
N MET A 139 -21.02 -5.00 -10.34
CA MET A 139 -20.89 -5.10 -8.87
C MET A 139 -21.88 -6.10 -8.25
N GLN A 140 -23.11 -6.19 -8.81
CA GLN A 140 -24.17 -7.03 -8.27
C GLN A 140 -24.13 -8.49 -8.79
N THR A 141 -23.26 -8.80 -9.74
CA THR A 141 -23.07 -10.17 -10.25
C THR A 141 -22.39 -11.06 -9.22
N GLY A 142 -22.50 -12.38 -9.37
CA GLY A 142 -21.79 -13.34 -8.52
C GLY A 142 -20.27 -13.14 -8.58
N GLY A 143 -19.74 -12.89 -9.77
CA GLY A 143 -18.34 -12.54 -10.00
C GLY A 143 -17.94 -11.23 -9.33
N GLY A 144 -18.72 -10.16 -9.51
CA GLY A 144 -18.46 -8.85 -8.94
C GLY A 144 -18.42 -8.87 -7.39
N ARG A 145 -19.37 -9.54 -6.76
CA ARG A 145 -19.38 -9.74 -5.30
C ARG A 145 -18.18 -10.55 -4.80
N SER A 146 -17.75 -11.55 -5.56
CA SER A 146 -16.58 -12.36 -5.23
C SER A 146 -15.29 -11.55 -5.37
N VAL A 147 -15.16 -10.74 -6.43
CA VAL A 147 -14.06 -9.80 -6.64
C VAL A 147 -13.99 -8.82 -5.47
N PHE A 148 -15.11 -8.18 -5.11
CA PHE A 148 -15.19 -7.26 -3.99
C PHE A 148 -14.75 -7.90 -2.67
N SER A 149 -15.20 -9.12 -2.39
CA SER A 149 -14.81 -9.86 -1.18
C SER A 149 -13.30 -10.13 -1.11
N VAL A 150 -12.66 -10.44 -2.25
CA VAL A 150 -11.20 -10.67 -2.29
C VAL A 150 -10.45 -9.36 -2.13
N LEU A 151 -10.87 -8.28 -2.80
CA LEU A 151 -10.25 -6.95 -2.63
C LEU A 151 -10.31 -6.50 -1.16
N LEU A 152 -11.47 -6.61 -0.52
CA LEU A 152 -11.62 -6.30 0.89
C LEU A 152 -10.67 -7.16 1.77
N THR A 153 -10.51 -8.45 1.43
CA THR A 153 -9.55 -9.31 2.15
C THR A 153 -8.12 -8.86 1.95
N GLN A 154 -7.76 -8.43 0.73
CA GLN A 154 -6.42 -7.94 0.41
C GLN A 154 -6.13 -6.62 1.14
N ASP A 155 -7.09 -5.69 1.19
CA ASP A 155 -6.96 -4.42 1.91
C ASP A 155 -6.72 -4.65 3.41
N ILE A 156 -7.43 -5.62 4.00
CA ILE A 156 -7.21 -6.06 5.38
C ILE A 156 -5.84 -6.73 5.54
N ALA A 157 -5.41 -7.53 4.56
CA ALA A 157 -4.15 -8.27 4.62
C ALA A 157 -2.92 -7.35 4.53
N VAL A 158 -3.05 -6.15 3.94
CA VAL A 158 -1.96 -5.15 3.91
C VAL A 158 -1.41 -4.88 5.32
N ILE A 159 -2.27 -4.91 6.32
CA ILE A 159 -1.94 -4.55 7.69
C ILE A 159 -0.99 -5.54 8.34
N PRO A 160 -1.34 -6.84 8.47
CA PRO A 160 -0.40 -7.81 8.99
C PRO A 160 0.85 -7.91 8.10
N ILE A 161 0.76 -7.68 6.79
CA ILE A 161 1.91 -7.63 5.90
C ILE A 161 2.86 -6.51 6.32
N LEU A 162 2.39 -5.28 6.51
CA LEU A 162 3.21 -4.16 6.97
C LEU A 162 3.82 -4.39 8.35
N ALA A 163 3.07 -5.02 9.25
CA ALA A 163 3.58 -5.37 10.58
C ALA A 163 4.66 -6.46 10.54
N PHE A 164 4.55 -7.39 9.57
CA PHE A 164 5.46 -8.53 9.43
C PHE A 164 6.71 -8.20 8.61
N LEU A 165 6.63 -7.29 7.63
CA LEU A 165 7.73 -6.96 6.72
C LEU A 165 9.03 -6.60 7.45
N PRO A 166 9.07 -5.75 8.51
CA PRO A 166 10.31 -5.42 9.20
C PRO A 166 10.99 -6.63 9.83
N LEU A 167 10.24 -7.69 10.17
CA LEU A 167 10.79 -8.93 10.72
C LEU A 167 11.56 -9.74 9.67
N LEU A 168 11.38 -9.45 8.40
CA LEU A 168 12.11 -10.05 7.29
C LEU A 168 13.47 -9.38 7.04
N ALA A 169 13.72 -8.21 7.63
CA ALA A 169 15.02 -7.57 7.55
C ALA A 169 16.05 -8.51 8.21
N ILE A 170 16.99 -9.01 7.42
CA ILE A 170 18.13 -9.73 7.98
C ILE A 170 18.99 -8.65 8.64
N THR A 171 19.03 -8.66 9.95
CA THR A 171 20.11 -7.98 10.67
C THR A 171 21.39 -8.65 10.20
N THR A 172 22.13 -8.01 9.28
CA THR A 172 23.49 -8.40 8.98
C THR A 172 24.23 -8.38 10.31
N VAL A 173 24.67 -9.57 10.75
CA VAL A 173 25.44 -9.68 11.99
C VAL A 173 26.72 -8.89 11.75
N ALA A 174 26.82 -7.71 12.34
CA ALA A 174 28.04 -6.95 12.30
C ALA A 174 29.15 -7.82 12.94
N GLY A 175 30.02 -8.35 12.11
CA GLY A 175 31.17 -9.13 12.58
C GLY A 175 32.21 -8.16 13.12
N VAL A 176 32.61 -8.35 14.39
CA VAL A 176 33.77 -7.64 14.93
C VAL A 176 35.01 -8.34 14.39
N MET A 177 35.77 -7.62 13.57
CA MET A 177 37.06 -8.12 13.09
C MET A 177 38.06 -8.20 14.23
N PRO A 178 39.12 -9.04 14.10
CA PRO A 178 40.17 -9.18 15.12
C PRO A 178 40.91 -7.87 15.46
N ASP A 179 40.80 -6.84 14.60
CA ASP A 179 41.36 -5.50 14.80
C ASP A 179 40.42 -4.55 15.52
N GLY A 180 39.22 -5.05 15.97
CA GLY A 180 38.22 -4.24 16.65
C GLY A 180 37.32 -3.39 15.72
N SER A 181 37.50 -3.45 14.41
CA SER A 181 36.62 -2.80 13.44
C SER A 181 35.35 -3.62 13.21
N ILE A 182 34.22 -2.93 12.95
CA ILE A 182 32.96 -3.56 12.63
C ILE A 182 32.89 -3.72 11.11
N SER A 183 32.74 -4.95 10.62
CA SER A 183 32.45 -5.22 9.21
C SER A 183 31.02 -5.67 9.01
N VAL A 184 30.36 -5.10 8.02
CA VAL A 184 29.09 -5.58 7.49
C VAL A 184 29.38 -6.16 6.11
N ASP A 185 29.06 -7.42 5.87
CA ASP A 185 29.36 -8.16 4.62
C ASP A 185 30.83 -8.16 4.16
N GLY A 186 31.79 -8.13 5.09
CA GLY A 186 33.22 -8.17 4.77
C GLY A 186 33.83 -6.85 4.28
N GLU A 187 33.07 -5.78 4.21
CA GLU A 187 33.53 -4.44 3.91
C GLU A 187 33.69 -3.63 5.19
N LYS A 188 34.82 -2.96 5.37
CA LYS A 188 35.08 -2.13 6.54
C LYS A 188 34.11 -0.94 6.49
N VAL A 189 33.19 -0.86 7.45
CA VAL A 189 32.41 0.35 7.66
C VAL A 189 33.22 1.28 8.54
N ASP A 190 33.79 2.30 7.93
CA ASP A 190 34.37 3.40 8.70
C ASP A 190 33.26 4.03 9.54
N ALA A 191 33.45 4.04 10.86
CA ALA A 191 32.51 4.59 11.84
C ALA A 191 32.25 6.11 11.70
N ALA A 192 32.62 6.70 10.58
CA ALA A 192 32.57 8.14 10.28
C ALA A 192 31.42 8.56 9.35
N HIS A 193 30.52 7.67 8.93
CA HIS A 193 29.30 8.13 8.24
C HIS A 193 28.18 8.41 9.24
N LYS A 194 28.42 9.39 10.13
CA LYS A 194 27.34 10.23 10.62
C LYS A 194 26.85 11.01 9.41
N THR A 195 25.73 10.60 8.86
CA THR A 195 24.96 11.42 7.92
C THR A 195 24.53 12.67 8.67
N THR A 196 25.36 13.71 8.56
CA THR A 196 25.01 15.06 8.94
C THR A 196 24.12 15.63 7.84
N GLU A 197 22.88 15.17 7.76
CA GLU A 197 21.82 15.96 7.14
C GLU A 197 21.17 16.75 8.25
N GLY A 198 21.37 18.07 8.18
CA GLY A 198 21.04 19.06 9.21
C GLY A 198 19.55 19.27 9.41
N HIS A 199 18.92 18.34 10.11
CA HIS A 199 17.73 18.64 10.90
C HIS A 199 18.11 18.32 12.34
N SER A 200 18.39 19.38 13.12
CA SER A 200 18.57 19.29 14.56
C SER A 200 17.27 18.82 15.19
N SER A 201 17.14 17.51 15.39
CA SER A 201 16.07 16.96 16.21
C SER A 201 16.16 17.59 17.60
N PRO A 202 15.03 17.97 18.24
CA PRO A 202 15.09 18.48 19.61
C PRO A 202 15.85 17.50 20.50
N ALA A 203 16.75 17.99 21.33
CA ALA A 203 17.61 17.17 22.20
C ALA A 203 16.83 16.15 23.06
N ALA A 204 15.55 16.43 23.35
CA ALA A 204 14.66 15.52 24.05
C ALA A 204 14.28 14.28 23.20
N VAL A 205 14.18 14.42 21.87
CA VAL A 205 13.85 13.33 20.95
C VAL A 205 15.08 12.43 20.78
N GLU A 206 16.27 13.01 20.61
CA GLU A 206 17.53 12.25 20.56
C GLU A 206 17.78 11.48 21.87
N ALA A 207 17.54 12.11 23.02
CA ALA A 207 17.67 11.46 24.31
C ALA A 207 16.66 10.29 24.49
N ALA A 208 15.45 10.40 23.94
CA ALA A 208 14.46 9.32 23.96
C ALA A 208 14.87 8.14 23.06
N PHE A 209 15.40 8.41 21.89
CA PHE A 209 15.96 7.38 21.00
C PHE A 209 17.15 6.67 21.63
N ASP A 210 18.12 7.42 22.18
CA ASP A 210 19.28 6.86 22.84
C ASP A 210 18.89 6.02 24.07
N PHE A 211 17.90 6.47 24.83
CA PHE A 211 17.38 5.70 25.99
C PHE A 211 16.79 4.34 25.55
N ILE A 212 15.99 4.32 24.50
CA ILE A 212 15.34 3.09 24.03
C ILE A 212 16.37 2.14 23.40
N HIS A 213 17.32 2.64 22.60
CA HIS A 213 18.36 1.83 21.98
C HIS A 213 19.36 1.23 22.98
N ASN A 214 19.56 1.85 24.12
CA ASN A 214 20.44 1.35 25.19
C ASN A 214 19.74 0.33 26.11
N LEU A 215 18.44 0.07 25.95
CA LEU A 215 17.73 -0.93 26.73
C LEU A 215 18.10 -2.36 26.30
N PRO A 216 18.18 -3.31 27.26
CA PRO A 216 18.29 -4.73 26.90
C PRO A 216 17.05 -5.18 26.09
N GLY A 217 17.19 -6.19 25.25
CA GLY A 217 16.13 -6.62 24.31
C GLY A 217 14.75 -6.86 24.96
N TRP A 218 14.70 -7.38 26.21
CA TRP A 218 13.44 -7.49 26.97
C TRP A 218 12.86 -6.12 27.36
N GLY A 219 13.71 -5.12 27.59
CA GLY A 219 13.30 -3.74 27.88
C GLY A 219 12.66 -3.08 26.69
N VAL A 220 13.24 -3.23 25.49
CA VAL A 220 12.66 -2.74 24.23
C VAL A 220 11.27 -3.37 24.01
N THR A 221 11.14 -4.69 24.22
CA THR A 221 9.85 -5.40 24.10
C THR A 221 8.80 -4.85 25.07
N LEU A 222 9.16 -4.57 26.32
CA LEU A 222 8.24 -3.99 27.30
C LEU A 222 7.81 -2.56 26.91
N VAL A 223 8.72 -1.73 26.45
CA VAL A 223 8.43 -0.35 25.97
C VAL A 223 7.50 -0.41 24.78
N THR A 224 7.74 -1.31 23.83
CA THR A 224 6.88 -1.53 22.66
C THR A 224 5.47 -1.95 23.04
N ILE A 225 5.34 -2.96 23.92
CA ILE A 225 4.04 -3.40 24.42
C ILE A 225 3.34 -2.27 25.20
N GLY A 226 4.09 -1.53 26.01
CA GLY A 226 3.59 -0.36 26.74
C GLY A 226 3.08 0.75 25.81
N ALA A 227 3.77 1.03 24.72
CA ALA A 227 3.34 1.99 23.70
C ALA A 227 2.04 1.56 23.04
N ILE A 228 1.96 0.31 22.59
CA ILE A 228 0.74 -0.24 21.98
C ILE A 228 -0.44 -0.21 22.97
N ALA A 229 -0.21 -0.65 24.21
CA ALA A 229 -1.22 -0.60 25.25
C ALA A 229 -1.68 0.84 25.56
N SER A 230 -0.75 1.80 25.58
CA SER A 230 -1.04 3.22 25.74
C SER A 230 -1.93 3.74 24.62
N ILE A 231 -1.64 3.41 23.35
CA ILE A 231 -2.46 3.80 22.20
C ILE A 231 -3.88 3.26 22.36
N ILE A 232 -4.04 2.00 22.73
CA ILE A 232 -5.36 1.37 22.92
C ILE A 232 -6.10 2.03 24.08
N ILE A 233 -5.45 2.22 25.23
CA ILE A 233 -6.07 2.83 26.41
C ILE A 233 -6.46 4.28 26.13
N VAL A 234 -5.54 5.08 25.60
CA VAL A 234 -5.82 6.47 25.26
C VAL A 234 -6.91 6.56 24.19
N GLY A 235 -6.84 5.73 23.16
CA GLY A 235 -7.84 5.69 22.09
C GLY A 235 -9.23 5.31 22.59
N VAL A 236 -9.35 4.33 23.49
CA VAL A 236 -10.66 3.88 24.01
C VAL A 236 -11.23 4.84 25.06
N PHE A 237 -10.40 5.34 25.97
CA PHE A 237 -10.90 6.09 27.13
C PHE A 237 -10.81 7.61 26.99
N PHE A 238 -9.77 8.13 26.33
CA PHE A 238 -9.54 9.58 26.22
C PHE A 238 -10.22 10.22 25.00
N THR A 239 -10.48 9.46 23.97
CA THR A 239 -11.05 10.01 22.72
C THR A 239 -12.43 10.60 22.96
N ARG A 240 -13.32 9.89 23.65
CA ARG A 240 -14.69 10.36 23.94
C ARG A 240 -14.74 11.71 24.67
N PRO A 241 -14.05 11.91 25.84
CA PRO A 241 -14.10 13.19 26.53
C PRO A 241 -13.49 14.33 25.71
N VAL A 242 -12.41 14.08 24.95
CA VAL A 242 -11.76 15.10 24.13
C VAL A 242 -12.68 15.51 22.96
N PHE A 243 -13.29 14.56 22.26
CA PHE A 243 -14.24 14.88 21.19
C PHE A 243 -15.46 15.63 21.71
N ARG A 244 -15.99 15.27 22.88
CA ARG A 244 -17.11 16.02 23.50
C ARG A 244 -16.73 17.44 23.88
N TYR A 245 -15.50 17.64 24.37
CA TYR A 245 -14.97 18.97 24.67
C TYR A 245 -14.90 19.82 23.40
N ILE A 246 -14.37 19.28 22.30
CA ILE A 246 -14.26 19.96 21.00
C ILE A 246 -15.66 20.22 20.42
N HIS A 247 -16.57 19.25 20.54
CA HIS A 247 -17.96 19.42 20.11
C HIS A 247 -18.63 20.64 20.76
N SER A 248 -18.35 20.89 22.03
CA SER A 248 -18.89 22.05 22.74
C SER A 248 -18.38 23.39 22.22
N ALA A 249 -17.25 23.41 21.50
CA ALA A 249 -16.67 24.62 20.91
C ALA A 249 -17.33 25.01 19.57
N ASN A 250 -18.12 24.11 18.94
CA ASN A 250 -18.79 24.31 17.64
C ASN A 250 -17.88 24.76 16.49
N LEU A 251 -16.60 24.33 16.52
CA LEU A 251 -15.60 24.62 15.49
C LEU A 251 -15.31 23.34 14.71
N ARG A 252 -15.75 23.27 13.46
CA ARG A 252 -15.59 22.09 12.60
C ARG A 252 -14.12 21.77 12.34
N GLU A 253 -13.29 22.80 12.16
CA GLU A 253 -11.86 22.67 11.89
C GLU A 253 -11.09 21.96 13.03
N MET A 254 -11.63 22.03 14.25
CA MET A 254 -11.01 21.38 15.41
C MET A 254 -11.14 19.86 15.40
N TYR A 255 -12.17 19.32 14.74
CA TYR A 255 -12.29 17.86 14.55
C TYR A 255 -11.18 17.35 13.63
N THR A 256 -10.98 18.01 12.48
CA THR A 256 -9.91 17.67 11.53
C THR A 256 -8.55 17.83 12.19
N ALA A 257 -8.31 18.92 12.94
CA ALA A 257 -7.08 19.16 13.66
C ALA A 257 -6.81 18.07 14.72
N LEU A 258 -7.85 17.65 15.48
CA LEU A 258 -7.72 16.55 16.44
C LEU A 258 -7.43 15.22 15.75
N ALA A 259 -8.11 14.94 14.64
CA ALA A 259 -7.86 13.73 13.86
C ALA A 259 -6.41 13.65 13.38
N LEU A 260 -5.91 14.73 12.79
CA LEU A 260 -4.51 14.83 12.35
C LEU A 260 -3.54 14.72 13.54
N LEU A 261 -3.85 15.35 14.67
CA LEU A 261 -3.04 15.25 15.90
C LEU A 261 -2.97 13.80 16.39
N ILE A 262 -4.06 13.06 16.36
CA ILE A 262 -4.09 11.64 16.75
C ILE A 262 -3.22 10.83 15.80
N VAL A 263 -3.39 11.00 14.48
CA VAL A 263 -2.60 10.27 13.46
C VAL A 263 -1.11 10.57 13.62
N VAL A 264 -0.73 11.86 13.63
CA VAL A 264 0.68 12.29 13.74
C VAL A 264 1.28 11.88 15.08
N GLY A 265 0.54 12.08 16.17
CA GLY A 265 1.01 11.79 17.53
C GLY A 265 1.26 10.29 17.74
N ILE A 266 0.36 9.44 17.26
CA ILE A 266 0.53 7.99 17.35
C ILE A 266 1.62 7.48 16.42
N SER A 267 1.70 8.01 15.20
CA SER A 267 2.79 7.69 14.26
C SER A 267 4.15 8.06 14.83
N PHE A 268 4.26 9.24 15.45
CA PHE A 268 5.46 9.67 16.13
C PHE A 268 5.82 8.78 17.33
N LEU A 269 4.84 8.42 18.15
CA LEU A 269 5.04 7.53 19.29
C LEU A 269 5.53 6.14 18.85
N MET A 270 5.00 5.61 17.74
CA MET A 270 5.47 4.35 17.17
C MET A 270 6.89 4.45 16.63
N MET A 271 7.24 5.55 15.98
CA MET A 271 8.59 5.80 15.49
C MET A 271 9.60 5.84 16.66
N LEU A 272 9.24 6.45 17.79
CA LEU A 272 10.10 6.47 18.99
C LEU A 272 10.41 5.07 19.53
N VAL A 273 9.50 4.12 19.37
CA VAL A 273 9.67 2.71 19.86
C VAL A 273 10.29 1.81 18.77
N GLY A 274 10.76 2.39 17.65
CA GLY A 274 11.35 1.63 16.54
C GLY A 274 10.34 0.85 15.70
N LEU A 275 9.05 1.20 15.78
CA LEU A 275 7.99 0.63 14.94
C LEU A 275 7.62 1.58 13.79
N SER A 276 7.00 1.01 12.76
CA SER A 276 6.53 1.79 11.61
C SER A 276 5.46 2.82 12.00
N PRO A 277 5.59 4.10 11.59
CA PRO A 277 4.55 5.11 11.71
C PRO A 277 3.22 4.69 11.09
N ALA A 278 3.30 3.97 9.96
CA ALA A 278 2.16 3.45 9.23
C ALA A 278 1.33 2.44 10.04
N LEU A 279 2.01 1.53 10.76
CA LEU A 279 1.36 0.59 11.69
C LEU A 279 0.66 1.33 12.82
N GLY A 280 1.27 2.39 13.35
CA GLY A 280 0.69 3.22 14.39
C GLY A 280 -0.58 3.92 13.97
N ALA A 281 -0.53 4.57 12.81
CA ALA A 281 -1.69 5.23 12.22
C ALA A 281 -2.85 4.26 11.99
N PHE A 282 -2.54 3.09 11.44
CA PHE A 282 -3.54 2.04 11.26
C PHE A 282 -4.18 1.60 12.59
N LEU A 283 -3.34 1.28 13.60
CA LEU A 283 -3.84 0.88 14.92
C LEU A 283 -4.75 1.97 15.54
N ALA A 284 -4.39 3.24 15.37
CA ALA A 284 -5.22 4.36 15.77
C ALA A 284 -6.58 4.34 15.06
N GLY A 285 -6.60 4.09 13.75
CA GLY A 285 -7.82 3.95 12.97
C GLY A 285 -8.72 2.84 13.49
N VAL A 286 -8.18 1.63 13.71
CA VAL A 286 -8.93 0.47 14.24
C VAL A 286 -9.50 0.76 15.63
N VAL A 287 -8.73 1.40 16.52
CA VAL A 287 -9.20 1.78 17.86
C VAL A 287 -10.35 2.78 17.78
N LEU A 288 -10.28 3.74 16.84
CA LEU A 288 -11.31 4.74 16.63
C LEU A 288 -12.49 4.26 15.78
N ALA A 289 -12.37 3.12 15.10
CA ALA A 289 -13.43 2.52 14.28
C ALA A 289 -14.73 2.24 15.07
N SER A 290 -14.62 2.00 16.37
CA SER A 290 -15.75 1.83 17.28
C SER A 290 -16.25 3.12 17.93
N SER A 291 -15.67 4.27 17.57
CA SER A 291 -16.06 5.59 18.12
C SER A 291 -17.34 6.10 17.49
N GLU A 292 -18.13 6.82 18.30
CA GLU A 292 -19.33 7.54 17.82
C GLU A 292 -19.00 8.69 16.84
N PHE A 293 -17.73 9.13 16.78
CA PHE A 293 -17.22 10.18 15.90
C PHE A 293 -16.56 9.67 14.61
N ARG A 294 -16.68 8.36 14.33
CA ARG A 294 -16.05 7.72 13.17
C ARG A 294 -16.38 8.42 11.84
N HIS A 295 -17.67 8.69 11.61
CA HIS A 295 -18.13 9.28 10.35
C HIS A 295 -17.66 10.72 10.14
N GLU A 296 -17.56 11.51 11.21
CA GLU A 296 -17.00 12.85 11.14
C GLU A 296 -15.50 12.79 10.77
N LEU A 297 -14.76 11.90 11.44
CA LEU A 297 -13.33 11.70 11.15
C LEU A 297 -13.08 11.24 9.71
N GLU A 298 -13.87 10.29 9.24
CA GLU A 298 -13.80 9.78 7.86
C GLU A 298 -14.07 10.90 6.86
N THR A 299 -15.18 11.63 7.03
CA THR A 299 -15.60 12.72 6.14
C THR A 299 -14.57 13.86 6.10
N ASP A 300 -13.99 14.21 7.23
CA ASP A 300 -13.06 15.33 7.33
C ASP A 300 -11.66 14.97 6.79
N LEU A 301 -11.24 13.70 6.88
CA LEU A 301 -9.92 13.26 6.42
C LEU A 301 -9.90 12.73 4.97
N GLU A 302 -11.04 12.34 4.42
CA GLU A 302 -11.11 11.78 3.07
C GLU A 302 -10.53 12.72 1.98
N PRO A 303 -10.78 14.05 2.00
CA PRO A 303 -10.14 14.96 1.05
C PRO A 303 -8.61 15.00 1.16
N PHE A 304 -8.08 14.88 2.39
CA PHE A 304 -6.63 14.83 2.62
C PHE A 304 -6.04 13.52 2.09
N LYS A 305 -6.73 12.38 2.32
CA LYS A 305 -6.36 11.08 1.73
C LYS A 305 -6.18 11.20 0.22
N GLY A 306 -7.16 11.74 -0.48
CA GLY A 306 -7.13 11.87 -1.93
C GLY A 306 -5.96 12.71 -2.44
N LEU A 307 -5.72 13.87 -1.83
CA LEU A 307 -4.63 14.76 -2.22
C LEU A 307 -3.24 14.18 -1.91
N LEU A 308 -3.06 13.66 -0.69
CA LEU A 308 -1.77 13.14 -0.24
C LEU A 308 -1.42 11.83 -0.96
N LEU A 309 -2.40 10.96 -1.17
CA LEU A 309 -2.21 9.74 -1.96
C LEU A 309 -1.90 10.09 -3.43
N GLY A 310 -2.56 11.11 -3.98
CA GLY A 310 -2.26 11.64 -5.30
C GLY A 310 -0.81 12.13 -5.39
N LEU A 311 -0.35 12.89 -4.40
CA LEU A 311 1.05 13.34 -4.32
C LEU A 311 2.02 12.15 -4.26
N PHE A 312 1.71 11.13 -3.46
CA PHE A 312 2.50 9.90 -3.38
C PHE A 312 2.64 9.22 -4.74
N PHE A 313 1.55 9.03 -5.48
CA PHE A 313 1.64 8.41 -6.81
C PHE A 313 2.35 9.27 -7.84
N ILE A 314 2.25 10.59 -7.74
CA ILE A 314 3.02 11.51 -8.60
C ILE A 314 4.51 11.37 -8.29
N THR A 315 4.92 11.34 -7.02
CA THR A 315 6.35 11.18 -6.66
C THR A 315 6.88 9.81 -7.06
N VAL A 316 6.10 8.74 -6.89
CA VAL A 316 6.44 7.40 -7.42
C VAL A 316 6.60 7.44 -8.94
N GLY A 317 5.66 8.06 -9.65
CA GLY A 317 5.73 8.22 -11.11
C GLY A 317 6.95 9.02 -11.57
N ALA A 318 7.27 10.09 -10.86
CA ALA A 318 8.45 10.92 -11.13
C ALA A 318 9.78 10.19 -10.85
N GLY A 319 9.78 9.25 -9.90
CA GLY A 319 10.92 8.40 -9.56
C GLY A 319 11.11 7.18 -10.47
N ILE A 320 10.23 6.93 -11.43
CA ILE A 320 10.36 5.79 -12.35
C ILE A 320 11.62 5.91 -13.20
N ASN A 321 12.47 4.88 -13.14
CA ASN A 321 13.70 4.81 -13.89
C ASN A 321 13.46 4.29 -15.32
N PHE A 322 13.26 5.22 -16.27
CA PHE A 322 13.07 4.85 -17.67
C PHE A 322 14.33 4.28 -18.32
N THR A 323 15.52 4.62 -17.81
CA THR A 323 16.77 4.04 -18.30
C THR A 323 16.77 2.52 -18.07
N LEU A 324 16.35 2.09 -16.89
CA LEU A 324 16.17 0.67 -16.58
C LEU A 324 15.11 0.02 -17.46
N LEU A 325 13.96 0.71 -17.65
CA LEU A 325 12.88 0.20 -18.50
C LEU A 325 13.35 -0.03 -19.94
N PHE A 326 14.11 0.91 -20.52
CA PHE A 326 14.59 0.79 -21.90
C PHE A 326 15.78 -0.17 -22.05
N ALA A 327 16.61 -0.30 -21.00
CA ALA A 327 17.71 -1.28 -21.00
C ALA A 327 17.18 -2.72 -21.03
N ASP A 328 16.16 -3.01 -20.20
CA ASP A 328 15.66 -4.38 -19.97
C ASP A 328 14.15 -4.50 -20.28
N THR A 329 13.65 -3.79 -21.30
CA THR A 329 12.22 -3.74 -21.66
C THR A 329 11.59 -5.13 -21.74
N VAL A 330 12.24 -6.08 -22.41
CA VAL A 330 11.70 -7.44 -22.62
C VAL A 330 11.55 -8.18 -21.29
N ILE A 331 12.52 -8.02 -20.39
CA ILE A 331 12.51 -8.67 -19.08
C ILE A 331 11.40 -8.06 -18.21
N ILE A 332 11.31 -6.74 -18.13
CA ILE A 332 10.35 -6.03 -17.26
C ILE A 332 8.92 -6.25 -17.75
N VAL A 333 8.67 -6.12 -19.05
CA VAL A 333 7.35 -6.42 -19.64
C VAL A 333 7.02 -7.90 -19.49
N GLY A 334 8.00 -8.79 -19.70
CA GLY A 334 7.85 -10.23 -19.48
C GLY A 334 7.48 -10.57 -18.03
N MET A 335 8.11 -9.92 -17.05
CA MET A 335 7.75 -10.08 -15.63
C MET A 335 6.34 -9.56 -15.32
N ALA A 336 5.94 -8.42 -15.87
CA ALA A 336 4.58 -7.92 -15.67
C ALA A 336 3.52 -8.89 -16.23
N ILE A 337 3.77 -9.42 -17.44
CA ILE A 337 2.90 -10.43 -18.05
C ILE A 337 2.91 -11.72 -17.22
N LEU A 338 4.08 -12.15 -16.72
CA LEU A 338 4.22 -13.33 -15.88
C LEU A 338 3.41 -13.20 -14.59
N VAL A 339 3.48 -12.05 -13.91
CA VAL A 339 2.68 -11.77 -12.71
C VAL A 339 1.19 -11.88 -13.01
N ILE A 340 0.73 -11.24 -14.10
CA ILE A 340 -0.68 -11.30 -14.54
C ILE A 340 -1.09 -12.74 -14.85
N ALA A 341 -0.25 -13.48 -15.57
CA ALA A 341 -0.55 -14.86 -15.96
C ALA A 341 -0.63 -15.79 -14.75
N VAL A 342 0.33 -15.71 -13.83
CA VAL A 342 0.39 -16.54 -12.61
C VAL A 342 -0.80 -16.24 -11.70
N LYS A 343 -1.07 -14.96 -11.41
CA LYS A 343 -2.24 -14.57 -10.60
C LYS A 343 -3.54 -14.94 -11.29
N GLY A 344 -3.67 -14.66 -12.58
CA GLY A 344 -4.84 -15.02 -13.37
C GLY A 344 -5.13 -16.52 -13.34
N LEU A 345 -4.11 -17.37 -13.46
CA LEU A 345 -4.24 -18.83 -13.36
C LEU A 345 -4.69 -19.27 -11.97
N ILE A 346 -4.09 -18.73 -10.92
CA ILE A 346 -4.49 -19.02 -9.52
C ILE A 346 -5.93 -18.61 -9.28
N LEU A 347 -6.29 -17.40 -9.67
CA LEU A 347 -7.66 -16.89 -9.54
C LEU A 347 -8.66 -17.72 -10.34
N PHE A 348 -8.31 -18.13 -11.56
CA PHE A 348 -9.14 -19.00 -12.37
C PHE A 348 -9.36 -20.36 -11.70
N ALA A 349 -8.31 -20.95 -11.13
CA ALA A 349 -8.41 -22.21 -10.39
C ALA A 349 -9.28 -22.06 -9.14
N LEU A 350 -9.09 -20.98 -8.37
CA LEU A 350 -9.91 -20.67 -7.19
C LEU A 350 -11.39 -20.44 -7.58
N ALA A 351 -11.66 -19.68 -8.63
CA ALA A 351 -13.01 -19.47 -9.13
C ALA A 351 -13.72 -20.81 -9.40
N ARG A 352 -12.99 -21.77 -9.98
CA ARG A 352 -13.52 -23.10 -10.27
C ARG A 352 -13.77 -23.92 -8.99
N ILE A 353 -12.88 -23.84 -7.99
CA ILE A 353 -13.03 -24.49 -6.68
C ILE A 353 -14.25 -23.93 -5.93
N PHE A 354 -14.44 -22.61 -5.96
CA PHE A 354 -15.56 -21.92 -5.32
C PHE A 354 -16.83 -21.87 -6.20
N ARG A 355 -16.86 -22.66 -7.28
CA ARG A 355 -18.02 -22.87 -8.16
C ARG A 355 -18.49 -21.62 -8.90
N LEU A 356 -17.65 -20.61 -9.08
CA LEU A 356 -17.95 -19.54 -10.03
C LEU A 356 -17.95 -20.12 -11.45
N ARG A 357 -18.94 -19.78 -12.25
CA ARG A 357 -19.13 -20.37 -13.58
C ARG A 357 -19.23 -19.29 -14.66
N GLY A 358 -18.92 -19.69 -15.86
CA GLY A 358 -19.12 -18.87 -17.04
C GLY A 358 -18.39 -17.52 -16.97
N ARG A 359 -19.13 -16.43 -17.12
CA ARG A 359 -18.58 -15.08 -17.12
C ARG A 359 -18.00 -14.66 -15.79
N ASP A 360 -18.62 -15.07 -14.68
CA ASP A 360 -18.17 -14.70 -13.33
C ASP A 360 -16.78 -15.27 -13.02
N GLN A 361 -16.46 -16.45 -13.54
CA GLN A 361 -15.13 -17.04 -13.43
C GLN A 361 -14.07 -16.22 -14.15
N TRP A 362 -14.36 -15.77 -15.38
CA TRP A 362 -13.44 -14.93 -16.15
C TRP A 362 -13.30 -13.52 -15.58
N LEU A 363 -14.41 -12.94 -15.10
CA LEU A 363 -14.38 -11.65 -14.42
C LEU A 363 -13.49 -11.70 -13.18
N PHE A 364 -13.63 -12.73 -12.37
CA PHE A 364 -12.83 -12.94 -11.18
C PHE A 364 -11.33 -13.12 -11.50
N ALA A 365 -11.03 -13.94 -12.52
CA ALA A 365 -9.66 -14.24 -12.89
C ALA A 365 -8.93 -13.03 -13.51
N LEU A 366 -9.55 -12.36 -14.48
CA LEU A 366 -8.94 -11.26 -15.20
C LEU A 366 -9.00 -9.94 -14.42
N GLY A 367 -10.06 -9.71 -13.68
CA GLY A 367 -10.24 -8.49 -12.90
C GLY A 367 -9.24 -8.33 -11.76
N LEU A 368 -8.72 -9.42 -11.20
CA LEU A 368 -7.78 -9.40 -10.06
C LEU A 368 -6.34 -9.79 -10.41
N ALA A 369 -6.03 -10.02 -11.69
CA ALA A 369 -4.74 -10.56 -12.11
C ALA A 369 -3.55 -9.58 -11.96
N GLN A 370 -3.81 -8.27 -11.97
CA GLN A 370 -2.77 -7.24 -11.86
C GLN A 370 -2.26 -7.08 -10.43
N ALA A 371 -1.11 -6.43 -10.26
CA ALA A 371 -0.66 -5.91 -8.98
C ALA A 371 -1.45 -4.65 -8.59
N GLY A 372 -1.48 -4.31 -7.30
CA GLY A 372 -2.25 -3.18 -6.78
C GLY A 372 -1.40 -1.99 -6.35
N GLU A 373 -2.08 -0.88 -6.07
CA GLU A 373 -1.50 0.38 -5.58
C GLU A 373 -0.76 0.21 -4.25
N PHE A 374 -1.20 -0.69 -3.39
CA PHE A 374 -0.49 -1.02 -2.16
C PHE A 374 0.90 -1.61 -2.43
N GLY A 375 1.14 -2.15 -3.63
CA GLY A 375 2.45 -2.61 -4.03
C GLY A 375 3.52 -1.52 -3.97
N PHE A 376 3.21 -0.30 -4.38
CA PHE A 376 4.14 0.83 -4.28
C PHE A 376 4.50 1.15 -2.83
N VAL A 377 3.50 1.14 -1.94
CA VAL A 377 3.68 1.38 -0.50
C VAL A 377 4.54 0.30 0.14
N LEU A 378 4.23 -0.97 -0.16
CA LEU A 378 4.95 -2.11 0.40
C LEU A 378 6.40 -2.18 -0.09
N VAL A 379 6.66 -1.82 -1.36
CA VAL A 379 8.02 -1.73 -1.90
C VAL A 379 8.79 -0.61 -1.20
N SER A 380 8.24 0.60 -1.15
CA SER A 380 8.87 1.75 -0.46
C SER A 380 9.18 1.41 1.00
N PHE A 381 8.22 0.81 1.70
CA PHE A 381 8.39 0.39 3.08
C PHE A 381 9.42 -0.74 3.24
N SER A 382 9.50 -1.69 2.30
CA SER A 382 10.49 -2.77 2.32
C SER A 382 11.92 -2.24 2.12
N VAL A 383 12.09 -1.18 1.32
CA VAL A 383 13.38 -0.50 1.14
C VAL A 383 13.77 0.23 2.41
N THR A 384 12.88 1.05 2.97
CA THR A 384 13.17 1.83 4.19
C THR A 384 13.46 0.96 5.40
N THR A 385 12.90 -0.25 5.47
CA THR A 385 13.16 -1.23 6.53
C THR A 385 14.34 -2.16 6.25
N GLY A 386 15.04 -2.00 5.11
CA GLY A 386 16.19 -2.83 4.75
C GLY A 386 15.87 -4.28 4.37
N VAL A 387 14.60 -4.57 4.06
CA VAL A 387 14.16 -5.92 3.61
C VAL A 387 14.48 -6.13 2.13
N MET A 388 14.34 -5.08 1.33
CA MET A 388 14.47 -5.15 -0.13
C MET A 388 15.56 -4.20 -0.62
N PRO A 389 16.50 -4.66 -1.45
CA PRO A 389 17.50 -3.80 -2.05
C PRO A 389 16.88 -2.92 -3.16
N ASP A 390 17.47 -1.74 -3.39
CA ASP A 390 16.95 -0.71 -4.31
C ASP A 390 16.77 -1.21 -5.74
N ASN A 391 17.70 -2.01 -6.27
CA ASN A 391 17.62 -2.56 -7.62
C ASN A 391 16.41 -3.48 -7.83
N VAL A 392 16.03 -4.27 -6.82
CA VAL A 392 14.82 -5.10 -6.86
C VAL A 392 13.58 -4.22 -6.76
N ALA A 393 13.62 -3.22 -5.88
CA ALA A 393 12.53 -2.28 -5.69
C ALA A 393 12.19 -1.50 -6.98
N GLU A 394 13.20 -0.91 -7.65
CA GLU A 394 13.00 -0.19 -8.92
C GLU A 394 12.36 -1.09 -9.98
N THR A 395 12.82 -2.33 -10.10
CA THR A 395 12.24 -3.31 -11.03
C THR A 395 10.78 -3.62 -10.69
N LEU A 396 10.49 -3.83 -9.40
CA LEU A 396 9.11 -4.13 -8.96
C LEU A 396 8.16 -2.95 -9.17
N LEU A 397 8.60 -1.72 -8.91
CA LEU A 397 7.78 -0.52 -9.17
C LEU A 397 7.37 -0.44 -10.64
N LEU A 398 8.30 -0.75 -11.57
CA LEU A 398 8.01 -0.83 -13.01
C LEU A 398 7.03 -1.96 -13.34
N VAL A 399 7.22 -3.15 -12.77
CA VAL A 399 6.34 -4.31 -12.97
C VAL A 399 4.93 -4.02 -12.47
N ILE A 400 4.79 -3.41 -11.28
CA ILE A 400 3.51 -3.00 -10.71
C ILE A 400 2.81 -1.99 -11.63
N ALA A 401 3.51 -0.90 -11.99
CA ALA A 401 2.97 0.14 -12.85
C ALA A 401 2.49 -0.42 -14.21
N LEU A 402 3.30 -1.25 -14.86
CA LEU A 402 2.94 -1.89 -16.13
C LEU A 402 1.76 -2.85 -15.98
N SER A 403 1.71 -3.64 -14.91
CA SER A 403 0.60 -4.56 -14.68
C SER A 403 -0.73 -3.81 -14.48
N MET A 404 -0.69 -2.67 -13.78
CA MET A 404 -1.84 -1.79 -13.62
C MET A 404 -2.27 -1.15 -14.95
N LEU A 405 -1.31 -0.72 -15.77
CA LEU A 405 -1.57 -0.12 -17.09
C LEU A 405 -2.20 -1.15 -18.05
N ILE A 406 -1.89 -2.42 -17.93
CA ILE A 406 -2.46 -3.53 -18.72
C ILE A 406 -3.90 -3.86 -18.29
N THR A 407 -4.32 -3.48 -17.09
CA THR A 407 -5.64 -3.83 -16.53
C THR A 407 -6.83 -3.53 -17.44
N PRO A 408 -6.95 -2.35 -18.09
CA PRO A 408 -8.03 -2.07 -19.02
C PRO A 408 -8.09 -3.07 -20.17
N LEU A 409 -6.93 -3.54 -20.66
CA LEU A 409 -6.85 -4.56 -21.71
C LEU A 409 -7.39 -5.92 -21.23
N LEU A 410 -7.19 -6.26 -19.94
CA LEU A 410 -7.76 -7.47 -19.34
C LEU A 410 -9.29 -7.40 -19.28
N PHE A 411 -9.85 -6.23 -18.99
CA PHE A 411 -11.30 -6.04 -19.03
C PHE A 411 -11.86 -6.05 -20.46
N ILE A 412 -11.12 -5.53 -21.45
CA ILE A 412 -11.50 -5.71 -22.85
C ILE A 412 -11.49 -7.18 -23.26
N LEU A 413 -10.45 -7.92 -22.82
CA LEU A 413 -10.39 -9.37 -23.04
C LEU A 413 -11.57 -10.10 -22.39
N TYR A 414 -11.93 -9.71 -21.15
CA TYR A 414 -13.13 -10.22 -20.48
C TYR A 414 -14.41 -9.97 -21.33
N ASP A 415 -14.58 -8.75 -21.85
CA ASP A 415 -15.75 -8.42 -22.67
C ASP A 415 -15.82 -9.26 -23.94
N LEU A 416 -14.68 -9.50 -24.59
CA LEU A 416 -14.60 -10.37 -25.79
C LEU A 416 -14.97 -11.82 -25.47
N ILE A 417 -14.44 -12.36 -24.35
CA ILE A 417 -14.76 -13.72 -23.89
C ILE A 417 -16.24 -13.79 -23.52
N SER A 418 -16.77 -12.81 -22.82
CA SER A 418 -18.16 -12.75 -22.38
C SER A 418 -19.12 -12.75 -23.57
N LYS A 419 -18.86 -11.94 -24.60
CA LYS A 419 -19.65 -11.92 -25.85
C LYS A 419 -19.65 -13.26 -26.57
N ARG A 420 -18.48 -13.89 -26.71
CA ARG A 420 -18.38 -15.22 -27.34
C ARG A 420 -19.16 -16.31 -26.57
N MET A 421 -19.20 -16.19 -25.25
CA MET A 421 -19.96 -17.12 -24.42
C MET A 421 -21.49 -16.91 -24.54
N GLU A 422 -21.94 -15.65 -24.74
CA GLU A 422 -23.32 -15.33 -25.03
C GLU A 422 -23.77 -15.91 -26.37
N GLU A 423 -22.95 -15.77 -27.40
CA GLU A 423 -23.22 -16.28 -28.73
C GLU A 423 -23.24 -17.81 -28.78
N ALA A 424 -22.45 -18.48 -27.93
CA ALA A 424 -22.32 -19.93 -27.84
C ALA A 424 -23.37 -20.61 -26.92
N GLY A 425 -23.93 -19.89 -25.96
CA GLY A 425 -24.92 -20.38 -24.99
C GLY A 425 -26.25 -19.68 -25.24
N GLY A 426 -27.30 -20.46 -25.59
CA GLY A 426 -28.67 -19.94 -25.76
C GLY A 426 -29.18 -19.12 -24.58
N PRO A 427 -30.45 -18.66 -24.56
CA PRO A 427 -30.95 -17.59 -23.69
C PRO A 427 -30.70 -17.86 -22.21
N ILE A 428 -30.26 -16.83 -21.52
CA ILE A 428 -29.94 -16.80 -20.10
C ILE A 428 -31.17 -17.16 -19.29
N VAL A 429 -31.12 -18.26 -18.56
CA VAL A 429 -32.08 -18.52 -17.48
C VAL A 429 -31.63 -17.67 -16.31
N PRO A 430 -32.45 -16.75 -15.79
CA PRO A 430 -32.13 -16.03 -14.56
C PRO A 430 -31.94 -17.05 -13.44
N ASP A 431 -30.80 -16.98 -12.72
CA ASP A 431 -30.62 -17.75 -11.48
C ASP A 431 -31.70 -17.29 -10.49
N ASP A 432 -32.62 -18.20 -10.16
CA ASP A 432 -33.54 -18.03 -9.05
C ASP A 432 -32.70 -17.84 -7.76
N ILE A 433 -32.93 -16.70 -7.12
CA ILE A 433 -32.34 -16.34 -5.85
C ILE A 433 -33.12 -17.08 -4.76
N ASP A 434 -32.61 -18.23 -4.28
CA ASP A 434 -32.97 -18.82 -2.99
C ASP A 434 -32.00 -18.34 -1.88
#